data_77a31157f7f3592744c973b171ec72c1
#
_entry.id   77a31157f7f3592744c973b171ec72c1
#
_cell.length_a   1.000
_cell.length_b   1.000
_cell.length_c   1.000
_cell.angle_alpha   90.00
_cell.angle_beta   90.00
_cell.angle_gamma   90.00
#
_symmetry.space_group_name_H-M   'P 1'
#
loop_
_entity.id
_entity.type
_entity.pdbx_description
1 polymer ?
#
loop_
_entity_poly.entity_id
_entity_poly.type
_entity_poly.pdbx_seq_one_letter_code
_entity_poly.pdbx_strand_id
1 'polypeptide(L)'
;MDILALKPGSEITISAMANGERIDFKSRVVEPYGETILIEEITNDNNEAISFVSDNVYLEMSSINSKNLPVIWKNVAVHHVRMGKNFYHRVIAGEDGKLYNRRNAFRLPIDKGAVIQIGTNTGTLDVLMHDVSTNGFSFITEKEVENIDGQQIHIMCTYNDFRMDIQGILARKQELAPNRF
;
A
#
# COMPACT_ATOMS: atom_id res chain seq x y z
N MET A 1 -19.19 0.56 1.01
CA MET A 1 -18.83 1.99 1.30
C MET A 1 -19.07 2.78 0.04
N ASP A 2 -19.96 3.78 0.13
CA ASP A 2 -20.20 4.69 -1.00
C ASP A 2 -18.90 5.41 -1.40
N ILE A 3 -18.67 5.57 -2.71
CA ILE A 3 -17.53 6.31 -3.25
C ILE A 3 -17.55 7.78 -2.82
N LEU A 4 -18.74 8.36 -2.63
CA LEU A 4 -18.94 9.74 -2.16
C LEU A 4 -18.53 9.96 -0.71
N ALA A 5 -18.30 8.89 0.07
CA ALA A 5 -17.78 8.99 1.43
C ALA A 5 -16.26 9.26 1.47
N LEU A 6 -15.58 9.21 0.33
CA LEU A 6 -14.17 9.61 0.20
C LEU A 6 -14.05 11.13 0.34
N LYS A 7 -13.15 11.57 1.20
CA LYS A 7 -12.92 13.01 1.45
C LYS A 7 -11.93 13.59 0.44
N PRO A 8 -12.02 14.87 0.09
CA PRO A 8 -10.96 15.57 -0.64
C PRO A 8 -9.58 15.34 0.01
N GLY A 9 -8.56 15.12 -0.81
CA GLY A 9 -7.21 14.77 -0.37
C GLY A 9 -6.98 13.28 -0.03
N SER A 10 -8.04 12.44 -0.01
CA SER A 10 -7.88 10.99 0.20
C SER A 10 -7.04 10.37 -0.92
N GLU A 11 -6.02 9.62 -0.55
CA GLU A 11 -5.23 8.85 -1.52
C GLU A 11 -6.03 7.68 -2.06
N ILE A 12 -5.95 7.50 -3.37
CA ILE A 12 -6.56 6.38 -4.08
C ILE A 12 -5.55 5.73 -5.01
N THR A 13 -5.79 4.49 -5.37
CA THR A 13 -5.06 3.78 -6.40
C THR A 13 -6.05 3.25 -7.44
N ILE A 14 -5.85 3.60 -8.70
CA ILE A 14 -6.53 2.98 -9.84
C ILE A 14 -5.64 1.84 -10.33
N SER A 15 -6.18 0.63 -10.33
CA SER A 15 -5.49 -0.55 -10.84
C SER A 15 -6.08 -0.94 -12.17
N ALA A 16 -5.28 -0.88 -13.22
CA ALA A 16 -5.65 -1.34 -14.55
C ALA A 16 -5.11 -2.77 -14.76
N MET A 17 -5.99 -3.68 -15.13
CA MET A 17 -5.66 -5.08 -15.41
C MET A 17 -5.94 -5.38 -16.87
N ALA A 18 -4.91 -5.79 -17.61
CA ALA A 18 -4.99 -6.19 -19.00
C ALA A 18 -4.02 -7.34 -19.26
N ASN A 19 -4.43 -8.36 -20.00
CA ASN A 19 -3.60 -9.51 -20.41
C ASN A 19 -2.88 -10.21 -19.23
N GLY A 20 -3.47 -10.19 -18.03
CA GLY A 20 -2.88 -10.79 -16.83
C GLY A 20 -1.86 -9.90 -16.12
N GLU A 21 -1.56 -8.73 -16.64
CA GLU A 21 -0.72 -7.74 -16.00
C GLU A 21 -1.56 -6.72 -15.23
N ARG A 22 -0.99 -6.19 -14.14
CA ARG A 22 -1.58 -5.15 -13.32
C ARG A 22 -0.65 -3.95 -13.25
N ILE A 23 -1.21 -2.78 -13.56
CA ILE A 23 -0.53 -1.49 -13.42
C ILE A 23 -1.33 -0.63 -12.44
N ASP A 24 -0.65 -0.09 -11.43
CA ASP A 24 -1.25 0.73 -10.39
C ASP A 24 -0.89 2.20 -10.59
N PHE A 25 -1.91 3.06 -10.60
CA PHE A 25 -1.80 4.51 -10.73
C PHE A 25 -2.28 5.18 -9.45
N LYS A 26 -1.44 5.98 -8.82
CA LYS A 26 -1.79 6.74 -7.61
C LYS A 26 -2.38 8.08 -7.99
N SER A 27 -3.39 8.52 -7.25
CA SER A 27 -4.01 9.83 -7.37
C SER A 27 -4.66 10.24 -6.04
N ARG A 28 -5.32 11.40 -6.02
CA ARG A 28 -6.04 11.91 -4.86
C ARG A 28 -7.42 12.38 -5.25
N VAL A 29 -8.37 12.20 -4.33
CA VAL A 29 -9.72 12.75 -4.49
C VAL A 29 -9.65 14.27 -4.42
N VAL A 30 -10.22 14.94 -5.43
CA VAL A 30 -10.37 16.38 -5.46
C VAL A 30 -11.69 16.77 -4.82
N GLU A 31 -12.80 16.28 -5.35
CA GLU A 31 -14.14 16.55 -4.83
C GLU A 31 -15.16 15.53 -5.33
N PRO A 32 -16.31 15.38 -4.64
CA PRO A 32 -17.48 14.70 -5.18
C PRO A 32 -18.06 15.48 -6.37
N TYR A 33 -18.55 14.76 -7.39
CA TYR A 33 -19.18 15.34 -8.57
C TYR A 33 -20.41 14.54 -8.99
N GLY A 34 -21.60 14.98 -8.58
CA GLY A 34 -22.84 14.21 -8.70
C GLY A 34 -22.73 12.87 -7.95
N GLU A 35 -22.97 11.76 -8.63
CA GLU A 35 -22.84 10.39 -8.09
C GLU A 35 -21.44 9.80 -8.31
N THR A 36 -20.43 10.62 -8.56
CA THR A 36 -19.07 10.26 -8.93
C THR A 36 -18.07 11.07 -8.13
N ILE A 37 -16.78 10.83 -8.30
CA ILE A 37 -15.73 11.68 -7.75
C ILE A 37 -14.81 12.18 -8.85
N LEU A 38 -14.26 13.37 -8.65
CA LEU A 38 -13.11 13.88 -9.40
C LEU A 38 -11.84 13.55 -8.62
N ILE A 39 -10.84 13.10 -9.35
CA ILE A 39 -9.50 12.85 -8.84
C ILE A 39 -8.47 13.67 -9.60
N GLU A 40 -7.31 13.91 -9.03
CA GLU A 40 -6.20 14.57 -9.72
C GLU A 40 -5.90 13.87 -11.04
N GLU A 41 -5.49 14.63 -12.05
CA GLU A 41 -5.13 14.11 -13.35
C GLU A 41 -3.97 13.10 -13.22
N ILE A 42 -4.12 11.94 -13.81
CA ILE A 42 -3.08 10.91 -13.88
C ILE A 42 -2.39 11.06 -15.25
N THR A 43 -1.09 11.30 -15.22
CA THR A 43 -0.28 11.49 -16.43
C THR A 43 0.84 10.43 -16.52
N ASN A 44 1.33 10.23 -17.73
CA ASN A 44 2.54 9.46 -17.98
C ASN A 44 3.81 10.33 -17.77
N ASP A 45 4.98 9.74 -17.97
CA ASP A 45 6.27 10.43 -17.82
C ASP A 45 6.46 11.63 -18.76
N ASN A 46 5.69 11.71 -19.83
CA ASN A 46 5.67 12.82 -20.79
C ASN A 46 4.65 13.91 -20.43
N ASN A 47 4.01 13.85 -19.26
CA ASN A 47 2.90 14.70 -18.84
C ASN A 47 1.66 14.63 -19.75
N GLU A 48 1.44 13.51 -20.43
CA GLU A 48 0.23 13.27 -21.20
C GLU A 48 -0.79 12.53 -20.34
N ALA A 49 -2.06 12.93 -20.39
CA ALA A 49 -3.12 12.29 -19.63
C ALA A 49 -3.29 10.82 -20.03
N ILE A 50 -3.36 9.94 -19.03
CA ILE A 50 -3.59 8.51 -19.27
C ILE A 50 -5.06 8.29 -19.60
N SER A 51 -5.31 7.61 -20.73
CA SER A 51 -6.64 7.14 -21.10
C SER A 51 -6.89 5.75 -20.53
N PHE A 52 -7.96 5.61 -19.76
CA PHE A 52 -8.41 4.32 -19.19
C PHE A 52 -9.54 3.70 -20.03
N VAL A 53 -9.91 4.30 -21.16
CA VAL A 53 -10.99 3.79 -22.02
C VAL A 53 -10.42 2.76 -22.97
N SER A 54 -10.68 1.48 -22.71
CA SER A 54 -10.31 0.35 -23.56
C SER A 54 -11.20 -0.86 -23.26
N ASP A 55 -11.63 -1.57 -24.29
CA ASP A 55 -12.53 -2.72 -24.18
C ASP A 55 -11.89 -3.93 -23.44
N ASN A 56 -10.56 -3.97 -23.36
CA ASN A 56 -9.81 -5.08 -22.77
C ASN A 56 -9.16 -4.73 -21.44
N VAL A 57 -9.51 -3.59 -20.83
CA VAL A 57 -8.96 -3.15 -19.54
C VAL A 57 -10.03 -3.21 -18.47
N TYR A 58 -9.76 -3.99 -17.43
CA TYR A 58 -10.56 -4.02 -16.23
C TYR A 58 -9.98 -3.08 -15.19
N LEU A 59 -10.81 -2.22 -14.62
CA LEU A 59 -10.37 -1.22 -13.65
C LEU A 59 -10.95 -1.49 -12.26
N GLU A 60 -10.09 -1.38 -11.26
CA GLU A 60 -10.44 -1.34 -9.86
C GLU A 60 -9.91 -0.05 -9.23
N MET A 61 -10.62 0.48 -8.26
CA MET A 61 -10.13 1.56 -7.41
C MET A 61 -10.00 1.07 -5.98
N SER A 62 -8.93 1.44 -5.29
CA SER A 62 -8.75 1.17 -3.87
C SER A 62 -8.40 2.44 -3.10
N SER A 63 -8.81 2.49 -1.84
CA SER A 63 -8.45 3.54 -0.88
C SER A 63 -8.43 2.99 0.55
N ILE A 64 -7.95 3.79 1.48
CA ILE A 64 -7.98 3.48 2.92
C ILE A 64 -9.11 4.29 3.55
N ASN A 65 -10.03 3.64 4.24
CA ASN A 65 -11.13 4.32 4.93
C ASN A 65 -10.67 4.97 6.25
N SER A 66 -11.58 5.70 6.90
CA SER A 66 -11.33 6.39 8.17
C SER A 66 -10.95 5.47 9.34
N LYS A 67 -11.18 4.16 9.23
CA LYS A 67 -10.77 3.14 10.21
C LYS A 67 -9.44 2.48 9.83
N ASN A 68 -8.69 3.06 8.90
CA ASN A 68 -7.44 2.54 8.37
C ASN A 68 -7.58 1.14 7.72
N LEU A 69 -8.75 0.82 7.17
CA LEU A 69 -9.02 -0.43 6.49
C LEU A 69 -9.07 -0.21 4.97
N PRO A 70 -8.45 -1.08 4.18
CA PRO A 70 -8.51 -0.98 2.73
C PRO A 70 -9.91 -1.32 2.21
N VAL A 71 -10.38 -0.50 1.28
CA VAL A 71 -11.65 -0.66 0.56
C VAL A 71 -11.36 -0.74 -0.93
N ILE A 72 -12.04 -1.59 -1.64
CA ILE A 72 -11.93 -1.76 -3.09
C ILE A 72 -13.28 -1.58 -3.77
N TRP A 73 -13.31 -0.81 -4.85
CA TRP A 73 -14.41 -0.69 -5.80
C TRP A 73 -14.00 -1.42 -7.08
N LYS A 74 -14.80 -2.37 -7.49
CA LYS A 74 -14.57 -3.14 -8.72
C LYS A 74 -15.37 -2.55 -9.87
N ASN A 75 -14.94 -2.84 -11.10
CA ASN A 75 -15.62 -2.38 -12.31
C ASN A 75 -15.85 -0.87 -12.34
N VAL A 76 -14.86 -0.10 -11.93
CA VAL A 76 -14.95 1.37 -12.04
C VAL A 76 -14.71 1.81 -13.47
N ALA A 77 -15.37 2.89 -13.88
CA ALA A 77 -15.05 3.61 -15.12
C ALA A 77 -14.28 4.88 -14.78
N VAL A 78 -13.24 5.17 -15.56
CA VAL A 78 -12.40 6.36 -15.36
C VAL A 78 -12.31 7.12 -16.67
N HIS A 79 -12.76 8.37 -16.66
CA HIS A 79 -12.79 9.24 -17.82
C HIS A 79 -11.99 10.51 -17.60
N HIS A 80 -11.15 10.86 -18.54
CA HIS A 80 -10.48 12.15 -18.54
C HIS A 80 -11.50 13.26 -18.86
N VAL A 81 -11.59 14.28 -18.02
CA VAL A 81 -12.58 15.36 -18.13
C VAL A 81 -11.94 16.72 -17.90
N ARG A 82 -12.49 17.74 -18.58
CA ARG A 82 -12.10 19.14 -18.40
C ARG A 82 -13.16 19.88 -17.60
N MET A 83 -12.74 20.55 -16.52
CA MET A 83 -13.58 21.40 -15.69
C MET A 83 -12.99 22.81 -15.64
N GLY A 84 -13.58 23.73 -16.39
CA GLY A 84 -13.03 25.08 -16.55
C GLY A 84 -11.67 25.07 -17.24
N LYS A 85 -10.62 25.47 -16.53
CA LYS A 85 -9.24 25.49 -17.03
C LYS A 85 -8.43 24.26 -16.64
N ASN A 86 -8.93 23.42 -15.74
CA ASN A 86 -8.23 22.28 -15.17
C ASN A 86 -8.71 20.96 -15.77
N PHE A 87 -7.84 19.95 -15.74
CA PHE A 87 -8.13 18.60 -16.15
C PHE A 87 -8.14 17.68 -14.94
N TYR A 88 -9.00 16.67 -14.99
CA TYR A 88 -9.21 15.68 -13.92
C TYR A 88 -9.51 14.33 -14.51
N HIS A 89 -9.45 13.28 -13.69
CA HIS A 89 -10.12 12.04 -14.00
C HIS A 89 -11.40 11.92 -13.16
N ARG A 90 -12.50 11.62 -13.83
CA ARG A 90 -13.79 11.33 -13.21
C ARG A 90 -13.92 9.83 -13.02
N VAL A 91 -14.14 9.40 -11.78
CA VAL A 91 -14.32 8.00 -11.44
C VAL A 91 -15.77 7.71 -11.13
N ILE A 92 -16.31 6.71 -11.82
CA ILE A 92 -17.67 6.20 -11.66
C ILE A 92 -17.58 4.80 -11.08
N ALA A 93 -18.24 4.55 -9.96
CA ALA A 93 -18.36 3.22 -9.38
C ALA A 93 -19.82 2.75 -9.52
N GLY A 94 -20.01 1.59 -10.12
CA GLY A 94 -21.33 1.00 -10.27
C GLY A 94 -21.87 0.33 -9.00
N GLU A 95 -21.00 0.02 -8.05
CA GLU A 95 -21.32 -0.63 -6.78
C GLU A 95 -20.53 0.01 -5.63
N ASP A 96 -21.04 -0.21 -4.43
CA ASP A 96 -20.36 0.17 -3.19
C ASP A 96 -19.03 -0.58 -3.01
N GLY A 97 -18.03 0.16 -2.55
CA GLY A 97 -16.75 -0.42 -2.17
C GLY A 97 -16.85 -1.39 -1.00
N LYS A 98 -16.17 -2.51 -1.13
CA LYS A 98 -16.12 -3.60 -0.14
C LYS A 98 -14.79 -3.56 0.61
N LEU A 99 -14.81 -3.93 1.89
CA LEU A 99 -13.57 -4.13 2.64
C LEU A 99 -12.73 -5.22 1.95
N TYR A 100 -11.49 -4.92 1.75
CA TYR A 100 -10.56 -5.81 1.07
C TYR A 100 -9.38 -6.15 1.99
N ASN A 101 -9.24 -7.42 2.31
CA ASN A 101 -8.04 -7.89 3.01
C ASN A 101 -6.94 -8.19 1.98
N ARG A 102 -6.02 -7.24 1.80
CA ARG A 102 -4.85 -7.43 0.90
C ARG A 102 -3.80 -8.39 1.45
N ARG A 103 -3.99 -8.90 2.68
CA ARG A 103 -3.05 -9.82 3.31
C ARG A 103 -3.47 -11.25 3.00
N ASN A 104 -2.61 -11.98 2.34
CA ASN A 104 -2.80 -13.42 2.05
C ASN A 104 -2.44 -14.32 3.23
N ALA A 105 -1.81 -13.77 4.27
CA ALA A 105 -1.38 -14.49 5.45
C ALA A 105 -1.82 -13.77 6.73
N PHE A 106 -2.23 -14.54 7.71
CA PHE A 106 -2.43 -14.06 9.06
C PHE A 106 -1.10 -13.58 9.64
N ARG A 107 -1.12 -12.48 10.38
CA ARG A 107 0.03 -11.97 11.12
C ARG A 107 -0.20 -12.14 12.60
N LEU A 108 0.69 -12.88 13.22
CA LEU A 108 0.71 -13.07 14.68
C LEU A 108 1.47 -11.91 15.30
N PRO A 109 0.84 -11.07 16.15
CA PRO A 109 1.55 -10.06 16.90
C PRO A 109 2.46 -10.73 17.93
N ILE A 110 3.70 -10.30 18.00
CA ILE A 110 4.74 -10.84 18.90
C ILE A 110 5.08 -9.82 19.97
N ASP A 111 5.40 -8.58 19.59
CA ASP A 111 5.78 -7.45 20.44
C ASP A 111 6.79 -7.82 21.52
N LYS A 112 7.86 -8.52 21.13
CA LYS A 112 8.94 -9.01 22.01
C LYS A 112 10.30 -8.51 21.54
N GLY A 113 11.19 -8.31 22.50
CA GLY A 113 12.60 -8.04 22.23
C GLY A 113 13.22 -9.18 21.39
N ALA A 114 13.99 -8.79 20.39
CA ALA A 114 14.69 -9.68 19.50
C ALA A 114 16.07 -9.14 19.17
N VAL A 115 16.94 -9.98 18.68
CA VAL A 115 18.26 -9.62 18.17
C VAL A 115 18.25 -9.85 16.67
N ILE A 116 18.68 -8.86 15.90
CA ILE A 116 18.71 -8.92 14.45
C ILE A 116 20.13 -8.68 13.93
N GLN A 117 20.50 -9.43 12.88
CA GLN A 117 21.67 -9.20 12.07
C GLN A 117 21.24 -8.83 10.65
N ILE A 118 21.85 -7.80 10.07
CA ILE A 118 21.53 -7.30 8.72
C ILE A 118 22.78 -7.37 7.85
N GLY A 119 22.64 -8.00 6.69
CA GLY A 119 23.73 -8.18 5.73
C GLY A 119 24.86 -9.09 6.24
N THR A 120 26.03 -8.87 5.72
CA THR A 120 27.26 -9.60 6.10
C THR A 120 27.95 -9.02 7.35
N ASN A 121 27.37 -7.95 7.90
CA ASN A 121 27.93 -7.31 9.08
C ASN A 121 27.82 -8.25 10.29
N THR A 122 28.88 -8.41 11.06
CA THR A 122 28.92 -9.26 12.26
C THR A 122 28.21 -8.61 13.46
N GLY A 123 27.82 -7.34 13.33
CA GLY A 123 27.11 -6.60 14.35
C GLY A 123 25.65 -7.02 14.46
N THR A 124 25.14 -7.03 15.68
CA THR A 124 23.73 -7.27 15.98
C THR A 124 23.04 -5.99 16.48
N LEU A 125 21.75 -5.89 16.23
CA LEU A 125 20.89 -4.81 16.74
C LEU A 125 19.82 -5.42 17.65
N ASP A 126 19.55 -4.77 18.77
CA ASP A 126 18.37 -5.03 19.57
C ASP A 126 17.18 -4.33 18.92
N VAL A 127 16.09 -5.06 18.71
CA VAL A 127 14.89 -4.60 18.04
C VAL A 127 13.65 -5.11 18.77
N LEU A 128 12.49 -4.53 18.48
CA LEU A 128 11.19 -5.06 18.86
C LEU A 128 10.63 -5.84 17.66
N MET A 129 10.56 -7.17 17.74
CA MET A 129 9.83 -7.96 16.75
C MET A 129 8.34 -7.69 16.91
N HIS A 130 7.72 -7.09 15.89
CA HIS A 130 6.34 -6.62 15.98
C HIS A 130 5.34 -7.70 15.56
N ASP A 131 5.49 -8.28 14.38
CA ASP A 131 4.63 -9.36 13.90
C ASP A 131 5.41 -10.41 13.08
N VAL A 132 4.83 -11.60 12.96
CA VAL A 132 5.30 -12.68 12.10
C VAL A 132 4.13 -13.28 11.31
N SER A 133 4.40 -13.73 10.11
CA SER A 133 3.47 -14.45 9.25
C SER A 133 4.19 -15.54 8.46
N THR A 134 3.44 -16.33 7.69
CA THR A 134 4.03 -17.34 6.79
C THR A 134 4.95 -16.75 5.71
N ASN A 135 4.82 -15.46 5.40
CA ASN A 135 5.52 -14.80 4.29
C ASN A 135 6.60 -13.82 4.77
N GLY A 136 6.76 -13.64 6.08
CA GLY A 136 7.74 -12.71 6.61
C GLY A 136 7.41 -12.20 8.00
N PHE A 137 8.21 -11.27 8.46
CA PHE A 137 8.08 -10.64 9.78
C PHE A 137 8.33 -9.14 9.68
N SER A 138 7.92 -8.42 10.71
CA SER A 138 8.24 -7.00 10.90
C SER A 138 8.88 -6.76 12.25
N PHE A 139 9.77 -5.78 12.30
CA PHE A 139 10.41 -5.32 13.53
C PHE A 139 10.49 -3.81 13.56
N ILE A 140 10.65 -3.26 14.74
CA ILE A 140 10.81 -1.83 15.00
C ILE A 140 12.18 -1.61 15.63
N THR A 141 12.92 -0.62 15.15
CA THR A 141 14.23 -0.22 15.69
C THR A 141 14.30 1.30 15.82
N GLU A 142 15.07 1.77 16.81
CA GLU A 142 15.43 3.17 16.98
C GLU A 142 16.73 3.52 16.24
N LYS A 143 17.44 2.53 15.72
CA LYS A 143 18.65 2.76 14.95
C LYS A 143 18.32 2.79 13.46
N GLU A 144 18.87 3.78 12.78
CA GLU A 144 18.76 3.85 11.35
C GLU A 144 19.50 2.67 10.68
N VAL A 145 18.81 2.01 9.76
CA VAL A 145 19.38 0.95 8.91
C VAL A 145 19.56 1.55 7.52
N GLU A 146 20.83 1.66 7.11
CA GLU A 146 21.18 2.15 5.78
C GLU A 146 21.09 1.03 4.74
N ASN A 147 20.86 1.39 3.46
CA ASN A 147 20.89 0.49 2.30
C ASN A 147 20.13 -0.82 2.50
N ILE A 148 18.80 -0.71 2.55
CA ILE A 148 17.94 -1.85 2.89
C ILE A 148 17.62 -2.78 1.72
N ASP A 149 17.76 -2.35 0.47
CA ASP A 149 17.26 -3.09 -0.68
C ASP A 149 18.01 -4.41 -0.88
N GLY A 150 17.29 -5.52 -0.67
CA GLY A 150 17.79 -6.86 -0.92
C GLY A 150 18.80 -7.40 0.11
N GLN A 151 19.05 -6.71 1.23
CA GLN A 151 19.93 -7.22 2.26
C GLN A 151 19.34 -8.44 2.96
N GLN A 152 20.19 -9.45 3.17
CA GLN A 152 19.82 -10.59 4.01
C GLN A 152 19.65 -10.15 5.46
N ILE A 153 18.66 -10.74 6.10
CA ILE A 153 18.33 -10.46 7.50
C ILE A 153 18.15 -11.76 8.25
N HIS A 154 18.66 -11.78 9.47
CA HIS A 154 18.55 -12.90 10.40
C HIS A 154 18.04 -12.36 11.73
N ILE A 155 16.88 -12.83 12.20
CA ILE A 155 16.29 -12.43 13.47
C ILE A 155 16.18 -13.63 14.42
N MET A 156 16.56 -13.39 15.65
CA MET A 156 16.45 -14.36 16.74
C MET A 156 15.62 -13.77 17.87
N CYS A 157 14.58 -14.47 18.29
CA CYS A 157 13.80 -14.09 19.49
C CYS A 157 13.24 -15.33 20.19
N THR A 158 12.76 -15.13 21.42
CA THR A 158 12.05 -16.17 22.18
C THR A 158 10.62 -15.71 22.41
N TYR A 159 9.67 -16.56 22.06
CA TYR A 159 8.25 -16.33 22.24
C TYR A 159 7.59 -17.56 22.85
N ASN A 160 6.98 -17.43 24.04
CA ASN A 160 6.34 -18.52 24.78
C ASN A 160 7.25 -19.78 24.88
N ASP A 161 8.51 -19.60 25.32
CA ASP A 161 9.55 -20.62 25.45
C ASP A 161 10.05 -21.25 24.14
N PHE A 162 9.48 -20.85 22.98
CA PHE A 162 9.99 -21.25 21.67
C PHE A 162 11.04 -20.24 21.18
N ARG A 163 12.21 -20.74 20.84
CA ARG A 163 13.22 -19.96 20.14
C ARG A 163 12.86 -19.90 18.66
N MET A 164 12.67 -18.68 18.15
CA MET A 164 12.51 -18.41 16.74
C MET A 164 13.84 -17.94 16.17
N ASP A 165 14.20 -18.51 15.04
CA ASP A 165 15.40 -18.23 14.26
C ASP A 165 14.96 -18.12 12.81
N ILE A 166 14.83 -16.88 12.31
CA ILE A 166 14.18 -16.62 11.02
C ILE A 166 15.13 -15.84 10.13
N GLN A 167 15.28 -16.30 8.89
CA GLN A 167 16.05 -15.62 7.85
C GLN A 167 15.12 -15.08 6.77
N GLY A 168 15.53 -13.99 6.14
CA GLY A 168 14.77 -13.36 5.09
C GLY A 168 15.56 -12.30 4.35
N ILE A 169 14.85 -11.54 3.55
CA ILE A 169 15.38 -10.38 2.82
C ILE A 169 14.61 -9.15 3.28
N LEU A 170 15.32 -8.07 3.57
CA LEU A 170 14.72 -6.80 3.96
C LEU A 170 14.00 -6.21 2.74
N ALA A 171 12.66 -6.16 2.83
CA ALA A 171 11.81 -5.79 1.70
C ALA A 171 11.48 -4.30 1.66
N ARG A 172 11.42 -3.63 2.83
CA ARG A 172 11.12 -2.19 2.93
C ARG A 172 11.42 -1.66 4.32
N LYS A 173 11.67 -0.36 4.38
CA LYS A 173 11.76 0.44 5.60
C LYS A 173 10.64 1.47 5.60
N GLN A 174 10.13 1.79 6.77
CA GLN A 174 9.17 2.88 6.98
C GLN A 174 9.48 3.58 8.28
N GLU A 175 9.64 4.90 8.24
CA GLU A 175 9.75 5.70 9.46
C GLU A 175 8.36 5.85 10.09
N LEU A 176 8.23 5.49 11.36
CA LEU A 176 6.98 5.55 12.12
C LEU A 176 6.87 6.85 12.95
N ALA A 177 8.02 7.36 13.39
CA ALA A 177 8.21 8.61 14.12
C ALA A 177 9.69 9.00 13.99
N PRO A 178 10.10 10.24 14.33
CA PRO A 178 11.51 10.60 14.30
C PRO A 178 12.38 9.58 15.04
N ASN A 179 13.35 8.98 14.32
CA ASN A 179 14.24 7.91 14.80
C ASN A 179 13.55 6.61 15.24
N ARG A 180 12.38 6.28 14.68
CA ARG A 180 11.71 5.00 14.92
C ARG A 180 11.30 4.36 13.59
N PHE A 181 11.94 3.26 13.28
CA PHE A 181 11.83 2.56 11.99
C PHE A 181 11.29 1.13 12.16
#